data_c030d1ebaabc7daefc0c745ff6aeb7ad
#
_entry.id   c030d1ebaabc7daefc0c745ff6aeb7ad
#
_cell.length_a   1.000
_cell.length_b   1.000
_cell.length_c   1.000
_cell.angle_alpha   90.00
_cell.angle_beta   90.00
_cell.angle_gamma   90.00
#
_symmetry.space_group_name_H-M   'P 1'
#
loop_
_entity.id
_entity.type
_entity.pdbx_description
1 polymer ?
#
loop_
_entity_poly.entity_id
_entity_poly.type
_entity_poly.pdbx_seq_one_letter_code
_entity_poly.pdbx_strand_id
1 'polypeptide(L)' 'SAASDVYKRQAQKVGEEAVETVIEATNGTDDRLVYEAADMIYHLIVLLTSKGLRIEDLARELKSRHKG' A
#
# COMPACT_ATOMS: atom_id res chain seq x y z
N SER A 1 -7.02 10.08 -19.29
CA SER A 1 -7.95 10.94 -18.56
C SER A 1 -7.37 11.32 -17.19
N ALA A 2 -7.92 12.32 -16.58
CA ALA A 2 -7.48 12.76 -15.26
C ALA A 2 -7.62 11.64 -14.22
N ALA A 3 -8.68 10.84 -14.30
CA ALA A 3 -8.91 9.72 -13.39
C ALA A 3 -7.82 8.65 -13.56
N SER A 4 -7.44 8.34 -14.81
CA SER A 4 -6.35 7.39 -15.08
C SER A 4 -5.03 7.88 -14.50
N ASP A 5 -4.77 9.19 -14.63
CA ASP A 5 -3.52 9.77 -14.14
C ASP A 5 -3.46 9.73 -12.62
N VAL A 6 -4.59 9.93 -11.94
CA VAL A 6 -4.65 9.87 -10.49
C VAL A 6 -4.27 8.47 -9.98
N TYR A 7 -4.90 7.42 -10.51
CA TYR A 7 -4.61 6.08 -10.00
C TYR A 7 -3.18 5.62 -10.38
N LYS A 8 -2.68 6.03 -11.55
CA LYS A 8 -1.31 5.69 -11.96
C LYS A 8 -0.29 6.32 -11.00
N ARG A 9 -0.52 7.56 -10.60
CA ARG A 9 0.35 8.24 -9.65
C ARG A 9 0.33 7.55 -8.30
N GLN A 10 -0.85 7.15 -7.84
CA GLN A 10 -0.95 6.43 -6.57
C GLN A 10 -0.28 5.06 -6.64
N ALA A 11 -0.42 4.34 -7.76
CA ALA A 11 0.26 3.07 -7.96
C ALA A 11 1.77 3.24 -7.90
N GLN A 12 2.30 4.29 -8.52
CA GLN A 12 3.72 4.62 -8.47
C GLN A 12 4.18 4.88 -7.04
N LYS A 13 3.40 5.63 -6.27
CA LYS A 13 3.70 5.91 -4.87
C LYS A 13 3.78 4.64 -4.03
N VAL A 14 2.83 3.73 -4.22
CA VAL A 14 2.85 2.44 -3.50
C VAL A 14 4.15 1.70 -3.79
N GLY A 15 4.56 1.65 -5.07
CA GLY A 15 5.81 0.99 -5.45
C GLY A 15 7.03 1.63 -4.80
N GLU A 16 7.12 2.95 -4.84
CA GLU A 16 8.25 3.68 -4.25
C GLU A 16 8.33 3.44 -2.75
N GLU A 17 7.20 3.49 -2.07
CA GLU A 17 7.18 3.32 -0.61
C GLU A 17 7.36 1.88 -0.18
N ALA A 18 7.01 0.92 -1.04
CA ALA A 18 7.34 -0.48 -0.79
C ALA A 18 8.87 -0.66 -0.78
N VAL A 19 9.57 -0.06 -1.72
CA VAL A 19 11.04 -0.10 -1.76
C VAL A 19 11.63 0.57 -0.52
N GLU A 20 11.13 1.74 -0.15
CA GLU A 20 11.60 2.45 1.04
C GLU A 20 11.35 1.64 2.31
N THR A 21 10.22 0.95 2.38
CA THR A 21 9.90 0.07 3.50
C THR A 21 10.93 -1.06 3.61
N VAL A 22 11.29 -1.67 2.48
CA VAL A 22 12.32 -2.71 2.46
C VAL A 22 13.66 -2.17 2.94
N ILE A 23 14.04 -0.97 2.47
CA ILE A 23 15.30 -0.34 2.86
C ILE A 23 15.33 -0.10 4.38
N GLU A 24 14.25 0.43 4.93
CA GLU A 24 14.20 0.69 6.37
C GLU A 24 14.18 -0.61 7.19
N ALA A 25 13.56 -1.66 6.67
CA ALA A 25 13.54 -2.96 7.34
C ALA A 25 14.93 -3.58 7.41
N THR A 26 15.77 -3.34 6.40
CA THR A 26 17.09 -3.98 6.31
C THR A 26 18.20 -3.12 6.90
N ASN A 27 18.13 -1.80 6.78
CA ASN A 27 19.22 -0.90 7.15
C ASN A 27 18.80 0.26 8.06
N GLY A 28 17.51 0.42 8.32
CA GLY A 28 17.02 1.56 9.09
C GLY A 28 16.63 1.20 10.51
N THR A 29 15.82 2.07 11.10
CA THR A 29 15.33 1.89 12.46
C THR A 29 13.86 1.45 12.43
N ASP A 30 13.39 0.92 13.55
CA ASP A 30 12.00 0.49 13.68
C ASP A 30 11.04 1.67 13.46
N ASP A 31 11.37 2.86 13.99
CA ASP A 31 10.54 4.04 13.81
C ASP A 31 10.41 4.41 12.34
N ARG A 32 11.51 4.36 11.58
CA ARG A 32 11.49 4.66 10.16
C ARG A 32 10.76 3.59 9.38
N LEU A 33 10.90 2.33 9.77
CA LEU A 33 10.16 1.23 9.15
C LEU A 33 8.64 1.44 9.31
N VAL A 34 8.20 1.76 10.51
CA VAL A 34 6.78 2.02 10.78
C VAL A 34 6.29 3.21 9.94
N TYR A 35 7.09 4.27 9.87
CA TYR A 35 6.74 5.46 9.08
C TYR A 35 6.52 5.11 7.61
N GLU A 36 7.48 4.42 7.00
CA GLU A 36 7.39 4.09 5.58
C GLU A 36 6.29 3.07 5.28
N ALA A 37 6.11 2.09 6.17
CA ALA A 37 5.04 1.11 6.03
C ALA A 37 3.67 1.80 6.13
N ALA A 38 3.52 2.76 7.03
CA ALA A 38 2.27 3.51 7.16
C ALA A 38 1.98 4.33 5.90
N ASP A 39 3.01 4.98 5.34
CA ASP A 39 2.88 5.72 4.08
C ASP A 39 2.42 4.78 2.95
N MET A 40 3.03 3.60 2.87
CA MET A 40 2.67 2.63 1.85
C MET A 40 1.21 2.21 1.98
N ILE A 41 0.77 1.90 3.20
CA ILE A 41 -0.63 1.51 3.45
C ILE A 41 -1.57 2.65 3.12
N TYR A 42 -1.22 3.89 3.48
CA TYR A 42 -2.03 5.07 3.15
C TYR A 42 -2.24 5.16 1.63
N HIS A 43 -1.16 5.11 0.87
CA HIS A 43 -1.26 5.24 -0.59
C HIS A 43 -1.95 4.04 -1.22
N LEU A 44 -1.80 2.85 -0.62
CA LEU A 44 -2.53 1.67 -1.08
C LEU A 44 -4.04 1.87 -0.91
N ILE A 45 -4.47 2.41 0.23
CA ILE A 45 -5.89 2.69 0.47
C ILE A 45 -6.42 3.70 -0.56
N VAL A 46 -5.65 4.77 -0.82
CA VAL A 46 -6.05 5.76 -1.83
C VAL A 46 -6.17 5.11 -3.21
N LEU A 47 -5.21 4.25 -3.56
CA LEU A 47 -5.24 3.54 -4.84
C LEU A 47 -6.49 2.65 -4.95
N LEU A 48 -6.77 1.87 -3.94
CA LEU A 48 -7.95 1.00 -3.92
C LEU A 48 -9.22 1.83 -4.07
N THR A 49 -9.33 2.92 -3.31
CA THR A 49 -10.49 3.80 -3.37
C THR A 49 -10.68 4.38 -4.77
N SER A 50 -9.59 4.74 -5.45
CA SER A 50 -9.66 5.29 -6.81
C SER A 50 -10.16 4.25 -7.82
N LYS A 51 -10.08 2.97 -7.49
CA LYS A 51 -10.57 1.88 -8.32
C LYS A 51 -11.94 1.37 -7.86
N GLY A 52 -12.55 2.02 -6.88
CA GLY A 52 -13.83 1.60 -6.33
C GLY A 52 -13.74 0.42 -5.37
N LEU A 53 -12.54 0.16 -4.86
CA LEU A 53 -12.29 -0.95 -3.94
C LEU A 53 -12.03 -0.44 -2.53
N ARG A 54 -12.07 -1.34 -1.55
CA ARG A 54 -11.89 -0.99 -0.15
C ARG A 54 -10.90 -1.93 0.50
N ILE A 55 -10.35 -1.50 1.64
CA ILE A 55 -9.42 -2.32 2.41
C ILE A 55 -10.10 -3.63 2.86
N GLU A 56 -11.41 -3.60 3.08
CA GLU A 56 -12.18 -4.79 3.45
C GLU A 56 -12.14 -5.86 2.36
N ASP A 57 -11.98 -5.47 1.11
CA ASP A 57 -11.83 -6.44 0.01
C ASP A 57 -10.54 -7.24 0.19
N LEU A 58 -9.46 -6.59 0.62
CA LEU A 58 -8.20 -7.26 0.91
C LEU A 58 -8.34 -8.17 2.13
N ALA A 59 -9.01 -7.70 3.17
CA ALA A 59 -9.24 -8.50 4.37
C ALA A 59 -10.01 -9.78 4.03
N ARG A 60 -11.02 -9.65 3.16
CA ARG A 60 -11.82 -10.79 2.71
C ARG A 60 -10.96 -11.78 1.93
N GLU A 61 -10.11 -11.28 1.05
CA GLU A 61 -9.22 -12.13 0.26
C GLU A 61 -8.23 -12.88 1.16
N LEU A 62 -7.65 -12.18 2.13
CA LEU A 62 -6.71 -12.81 3.07
C LEU A 62 -7.40 -13.88 3.91
N LYS A 63 -8.62 -13.60 4.36
CA LYS A 63 -9.40 -14.54 5.14
C LYS A 63 -9.68 -15.82 4.33
N SER A 64 -9.98 -15.67 3.05
CA SER A 64 -10.25 -16.82 2.19
C SER A 64 -9.03 -17.73 2.01
N ARG A 65 -7.82 -17.16 2.13
CA ARG A 65 -6.56 -17.92 2.00
C ARG A 65 -6.18 -18.65 3.29
N HIS A 66 -6.71 -18.24 4.41
CA HIS A 66 -6.38 -18.78 5.73
C HIS A 66 -7.54 -19.63 6.25
N LYS A 67 -7.93 -20.61 5.45
CA LYS A 67 -8.93 -21.59 5.86
C LYS A 67 -8.21 -22.63 6.69
N GLY A 68 -8.45 -22.54 7.97
CA GLY A 68 -7.80 -23.46 8.77
C GLY A 68 -8.38 -24.13 9.78
#